data_c4ccf7a36a0972f46ce54f7d16379357
#
_entry.id   c4ccf7a36a0972f46ce54f7d16379357
#
_cell.length_a   1.000
_cell.length_b   1.000
_cell.length_c   1.000
_cell.angle_alpha   90.00
_cell.angle_beta   90.00
_cell.angle_gamma   90.00
#
_symmetry.space_group_name_H-M   'P 1'
#
loop_
_entity.id
_entity.type
_entity.pdbx_description
1 polymer ?
#
loop_
_entity_poly.entity_id
_entity_poly.type
_entity_poly.pdbx_seq_one_letter_code
_entity_poly.pdbx_strand_id
1 'polypeptide(L)'
;THILIDLSSWYKSALAPKIELLHGAILTAAKVSFTYFSPKEESRRTVEPYDLIFQWAGWYLWGWCERREAFRLFKLMRMTDLSLGESFEKRAVSLPDLSPKQIFLPQFRVTAQIDPAFKWRLVEEFGPESFHAMPDGMLLFSGEFVDKQSVVGWIASFGGGAELLEPAELRQEVLCFADKISQKYRPFSET
;
A
#
# COMPACT_ATOMS: atom_id res chain seq x y z
N THR A 1 -7.48 28.82 -12.27
CA THR A 1 -7.18 27.39 -11.95
C THR A 1 -8.46 26.74 -11.51
N HIS A 2 -8.91 25.67 -12.18
CA HIS A 2 -10.17 24.98 -11.88
C HIS A 2 -9.90 23.60 -11.20
N ILE A 3 -8.70 23.40 -10.66
CA ILE A 3 -8.32 22.18 -9.93
C ILE A 3 -8.08 22.57 -8.49
N LEU A 4 -8.85 21.98 -7.57
CA LEU A 4 -8.64 22.04 -6.13
C LEU A 4 -8.17 20.67 -5.65
N ILE A 5 -7.01 20.64 -5.00
CA ILE A 5 -6.49 19.42 -4.38
C ILE A 5 -6.60 19.62 -2.87
N ASP A 6 -7.57 18.97 -2.25
CA ASP A 6 -7.70 18.91 -0.80
C ASP A 6 -7.21 17.57 -0.27
N LEU A 7 -6.07 17.58 0.41
CA LEU A 7 -5.49 16.42 1.05
C LEU A 7 -5.88 16.26 2.52
N SER A 8 -6.65 17.21 3.07
CA SER A 8 -6.96 17.26 4.52
C SER A 8 -7.92 16.15 4.95
N SER A 9 -8.87 15.76 4.10
CA SER A 9 -9.91 14.78 4.40
C SER A 9 -9.39 13.34 4.48
N TRP A 10 -8.32 13.02 3.76
CA TRP A 10 -7.71 11.68 3.74
C TRP A 10 -6.66 11.48 4.82
N TYR A 11 -6.04 12.56 5.31
CA TYR A 11 -4.83 12.48 6.12
C TYR A 11 -4.96 13.24 7.44
N LYS A 12 -6.05 12.99 8.20
CA LYS A 12 -6.26 13.53 9.55
C LYS A 12 -5.06 14.34 10.08
N SER A 13 -4.98 15.62 9.75
CA SER A 13 -4.09 16.68 10.29
C SER A 13 -2.57 16.45 10.36
N ALA A 14 -2.06 15.24 10.17
CA ALA A 14 -0.65 14.93 10.46
C ALA A 14 0.30 14.96 9.23
N LEU A 15 -0.21 15.14 8.00
CA LEU A 15 0.62 15.01 6.80
C LEU A 15 1.36 16.30 6.43
N ALA A 16 0.67 17.44 6.45
CA ALA A 16 1.28 18.72 6.07
C ALA A 16 2.50 19.07 6.93
N PRO A 17 2.45 19.00 8.28
CA PRO A 17 3.63 19.22 9.11
C PRO A 17 4.79 18.27 8.81
N LYS A 18 4.49 16.99 8.45
CA LYS A 18 5.55 16.04 8.07
C LYS A 18 6.20 16.41 6.75
N ILE A 19 5.41 16.84 5.76
CA ILE A 19 5.93 17.30 4.47
C ILE A 19 6.82 18.53 4.67
N GLU A 20 6.37 19.51 5.44
CA GLU A 20 7.14 20.75 5.72
C GLU A 20 8.46 20.43 6.40
N LEU A 21 8.45 19.61 7.46
CA LEU A 21 9.66 19.23 8.18
C LEU A 21 10.63 18.46 7.27
N LEU A 22 10.14 17.48 6.53
CA LEU A 22 10.97 16.67 5.63
C LEU A 22 11.52 17.49 4.46
N HIS A 23 10.71 18.38 3.89
CA HIS A 23 11.17 19.31 2.86
C HIS A 23 12.29 20.22 3.38
N GLY A 24 12.12 20.78 4.58
CA GLY A 24 13.17 21.56 5.24
C GLY A 24 14.45 20.74 5.46
N ALA A 25 14.33 19.50 5.92
CA ALA A 25 15.47 18.61 6.12
C ALA A 25 16.21 18.28 4.81
N ILE A 26 15.49 18.09 3.70
CA ILE A 26 16.08 17.87 2.38
C ILE A 26 16.86 19.09 1.91
N LEU A 27 16.32 20.31 2.09
CA LEU A 27 16.96 21.55 1.68
C LEU A 27 18.24 21.85 2.48
N THR A 28 18.22 21.55 3.78
CA THR A 28 19.35 21.80 4.68
C THR A 28 20.31 20.62 4.80
N ALA A 29 20.08 19.54 4.07
CA ALA A 29 20.82 18.28 4.19
C ALA A 29 20.92 17.81 5.66
N ALA A 30 19.81 17.85 6.40
CA ALA A 30 19.73 17.35 7.76
C ALA A 30 19.13 15.94 7.78
N LYS A 31 19.72 15.03 8.56
CA LYS A 31 19.16 13.72 8.81
C LYS A 31 17.80 13.84 9.52
N VAL A 32 16.96 12.85 9.34
CA VAL A 32 15.68 12.74 10.05
C VAL A 32 15.59 11.42 10.79
N SER A 33 15.05 11.45 11.99
CA SER A 33 14.77 10.27 12.78
C SER A 33 13.29 10.16 13.05
N PHE A 34 12.74 8.94 12.94
CA PHE A 34 11.32 8.68 13.16
C PHE A 34 11.08 7.23 13.58
N THR A 35 9.94 6.98 14.22
CA THR A 35 9.40 5.63 14.42
C THR A 35 8.63 5.22 13.18
N TYR A 36 8.95 4.06 12.62
CA TYR A 36 8.34 3.54 11.39
C TYR A 36 7.54 2.26 11.66
N PHE A 37 6.27 2.28 11.27
CA PHE A 37 5.36 1.16 11.36
C PHE A 37 5.33 0.38 10.05
N SER A 38 5.96 -0.77 10.03
CA SER A 38 5.89 -1.70 8.90
C SER A 38 5.02 -2.92 9.24
N PRO A 39 4.56 -3.71 8.26
CA PRO A 39 3.82 -4.95 8.53
C PRO A 39 4.60 -5.97 9.38
N LYS A 40 5.94 -5.87 9.42
CA LYS A 40 6.81 -6.81 10.11
C LYS A 40 7.23 -6.34 11.50
N GLU A 41 7.46 -5.05 11.65
CA GLU A 41 8.01 -4.49 12.90
C GLU A 41 7.71 -2.99 13.02
N GLU A 42 7.62 -2.52 14.24
CA GLU A 42 7.81 -1.12 14.62
C GLU A 42 9.30 -0.90 14.91
N SER A 43 9.88 0.18 14.40
CA SER A 43 11.32 0.40 14.56
C SER A 43 11.73 1.85 14.37
N ARG A 44 12.70 2.31 15.16
CA ARG A 44 13.33 3.61 14.98
C ARG A 44 14.21 3.60 13.72
N ARG A 45 14.11 4.65 12.93
CA ARG A 45 14.89 4.86 11.71
C ARG A 45 15.59 6.21 11.76
N THR A 46 16.85 6.22 11.29
CA THR A 46 17.59 7.42 10.93
C THR A 46 17.83 7.36 9.43
N VAL A 47 17.49 8.45 8.75
CA VAL A 47 17.47 8.51 7.28
C VAL A 47 18.08 9.83 6.83
N GLU A 48 18.98 9.78 5.85
CA GLU A 48 19.41 10.91 5.04
C GLU A 48 18.31 11.17 3.99
N PRO A 49 17.52 12.25 4.08
CA PRO A 49 16.41 12.49 3.18
C PRO A 49 16.88 13.10 1.85
N TYR A 50 16.32 12.64 0.73
CA TYR A 50 16.67 13.12 -0.61
C TYR A 50 15.48 13.72 -1.34
N ASP A 51 14.36 13.00 -1.43
CA ASP A 51 13.18 13.42 -2.19
C ASP A 51 11.89 13.07 -1.49
N LEU A 52 10.88 13.94 -1.67
CA LEU A 52 9.48 13.64 -1.37
C LEU A 52 8.77 13.26 -2.66
N ILE A 53 8.15 12.11 -2.68
CA ILE A 53 7.54 11.52 -3.86
C ILE A 53 6.06 11.27 -3.58
N PHE A 54 5.18 11.77 -4.46
CA PHE A 54 3.77 11.42 -4.43
C PHE A 54 3.49 10.36 -5.48
N GLN A 55 3.16 9.15 -5.03
CA GLN A 55 2.84 8.02 -5.90
C GLN A 55 1.92 7.02 -5.19
N TRP A 56 1.16 6.23 -5.96
CA TRP A 56 0.22 5.24 -5.42
C TRP A 56 -0.71 5.82 -4.35
N ALA A 57 -1.30 6.98 -4.66
CA ALA A 57 -2.16 7.74 -3.77
C ALA A 57 -1.54 8.01 -2.38
N GLY A 58 -0.23 8.18 -2.29
CA GLY A 58 0.46 8.45 -1.04
C GLY A 58 1.77 9.20 -1.18
N TRP A 59 2.18 9.83 -0.09
CA TRP A 59 3.48 10.49 0.01
C TRP A 59 4.52 9.55 0.59
N TYR A 60 5.71 9.59 -0.02
CA TYR A 60 6.87 8.79 0.37
C TYR A 60 8.10 9.68 0.51
N LEU A 61 8.95 9.37 1.49
CA LEU A 61 10.30 9.86 1.59
C LEU A 61 11.25 8.87 0.92
N TRP A 62 12.01 9.34 -0.08
CA TRP A 62 13.17 8.65 -0.60
C TRP A 62 14.39 9.08 0.17
N GLY A 63 15.16 8.13 0.72
CA GLY A 63 16.34 8.44 1.49
C GLY A 63 17.20 7.24 1.81
N TRP A 64 18.44 7.51 2.22
CA TRP A 64 19.38 6.51 2.70
C TRP A 64 19.07 6.13 4.14
N CYS A 65 18.72 4.89 4.36
CA CYS A 65 18.44 4.36 5.69
C CYS A 65 19.72 3.83 6.32
N GLU A 66 20.19 4.45 7.40
CA GLU A 66 21.42 4.03 8.10
C GLU A 66 21.33 2.57 8.58
N ARG A 67 20.20 2.17 9.19
CA ARG A 67 20.01 0.80 9.71
C ARG A 67 20.06 -0.27 8.60
N ARG A 68 19.69 0.07 7.36
CA ARG A 68 19.64 -0.88 6.24
C ARG A 68 20.78 -0.70 5.26
N GLU A 69 21.60 0.34 5.44
CA GLU A 69 22.71 0.74 4.56
C GLU A 69 22.29 0.74 3.10
N ALA A 70 21.09 1.28 2.83
CA ALA A 70 20.49 1.29 1.50
C ALA A 70 19.47 2.40 1.36
N PHE A 71 19.27 2.87 0.12
CA PHE A 71 18.15 3.74 -0.23
C PHE A 71 16.81 3.01 -0.10
N ARG A 72 15.83 3.68 0.48
CA ARG A 72 14.50 3.14 0.73
C ARG A 72 13.42 4.20 0.55
N LEU A 73 12.21 3.72 0.22
CA LEU A 73 10.99 4.50 0.26
C LEU A 73 10.27 4.27 1.59
N PHE A 74 9.94 5.36 2.27
CA PHE A 74 9.19 5.33 3.52
C PHE A 74 7.87 6.07 3.33
N LYS A 75 6.74 5.40 3.52
CA LYS A 75 5.41 6.02 3.45
C LYS A 75 5.22 6.98 4.63
N LEU A 76 4.94 8.26 4.37
CA LEU A 76 4.85 9.30 5.42
C LEU A 76 3.80 8.98 6.48
N MET A 77 2.69 8.34 6.08
CA MET A 77 1.61 7.97 7.00
C MET A 77 2.02 6.89 8.02
N ARG A 78 3.13 6.19 7.77
CA ARG A 78 3.68 5.17 8.67
C ARG A 78 4.81 5.71 9.55
N MET A 79 5.03 7.02 9.58
CA MET A 79 6.03 7.67 10.42
C MET A 79 5.37 8.37 11.60
N THR A 80 5.94 8.24 12.79
CA THR A 80 5.64 9.04 13.97
C THR A 80 6.92 9.55 14.61
N ASP A 81 6.83 10.45 15.56
CA ASP A 81 7.96 10.99 16.33
C ASP A 81 9.10 11.49 15.45
N LEU A 82 8.72 12.23 14.40
CA LEU A 82 9.65 12.78 13.42
C LEU A 82 10.47 13.91 14.04
N SER A 83 11.78 13.83 13.92
CA SER A 83 12.71 14.82 14.46
C SER A 83 13.89 15.05 13.51
N LEU A 84 14.41 16.27 13.50
CA LEU A 84 15.64 16.62 12.79
C LEU A 84 16.87 16.10 13.56
N GLY A 85 17.88 15.68 12.81
CA GLY A 85 19.17 15.26 13.32
C GLY A 85 20.30 16.15 12.81
N GLU A 86 21.51 15.61 12.84
CA GLU A 86 22.73 16.29 12.34
C GLU A 86 22.70 16.45 10.80
N SER A 87 23.54 17.36 10.29
CA SER A 87 23.75 17.49 8.85
C SER A 87 24.52 16.30 8.28
N PHE A 88 24.30 16.02 6.99
CA PHE A 88 25.02 14.97 6.27
C PHE A 88 25.50 15.47 4.91
N GLU A 89 26.53 14.81 4.37
CA GLU A 89 27.02 15.07 3.02
C GLU A 89 26.20 14.29 2.01
N LYS A 90 25.56 15.00 1.06
CA LYS A 90 24.72 14.35 0.05
C LYS A 90 25.55 13.48 -0.88
N ARG A 91 25.15 12.22 -1.02
CA ARG A 91 25.68 11.27 -2.01
C ARG A 91 25.20 11.65 -3.40
N ALA A 92 26.04 11.42 -4.42
CA ALA A 92 25.59 11.48 -5.80
C ALA A 92 24.68 10.28 -6.08
N VAL A 93 23.39 10.54 -6.23
CA VAL A 93 22.35 9.51 -6.45
C VAL A 93 21.39 9.98 -7.53
N SER A 94 21.06 9.08 -8.44
CA SER A 94 19.92 9.26 -9.34
C SER A 94 18.60 8.98 -8.63
N LEU A 95 17.53 9.63 -9.06
CA LEU A 95 16.18 9.28 -8.62
C LEU A 95 15.92 7.77 -8.83
N PRO A 96 15.18 7.14 -7.90
CA PRO A 96 14.83 5.75 -8.06
C PRO A 96 14.00 5.55 -9.34
N ASP A 97 14.16 4.42 -9.97
CA ASP A 97 13.18 3.99 -10.96
C ASP A 97 11.87 3.67 -10.22
N LEU A 98 10.91 4.58 -10.34
CA LEU A 98 9.60 4.50 -9.71
C LEU A 98 8.59 3.71 -10.55
N SER A 99 9.05 3.00 -11.58
CA SER A 99 8.16 2.15 -12.34
C SER A 99 7.53 1.09 -11.43
N PRO A 100 6.22 0.84 -11.52
CA PRO A 100 5.54 -0.15 -10.70
C PRO A 100 6.21 -1.53 -10.74
N LYS A 101 6.83 -1.85 -11.88
CA LYS A 101 7.54 -3.12 -12.10
C LYS A 101 8.79 -3.31 -11.24
N GLN A 102 9.42 -2.24 -10.75
CA GLN A 102 10.63 -2.37 -9.90
C GLN A 102 10.34 -2.33 -8.41
N ILE A 103 9.28 -1.68 -8.01
CA ILE A 103 8.96 -1.49 -6.58
C ILE A 103 7.95 -2.52 -6.09
N PHE A 104 6.99 -2.87 -6.92
CA PHE A 104 6.00 -3.91 -6.67
C PHE A 104 6.13 -4.98 -7.76
N LEU A 105 7.10 -5.89 -7.60
CA LEU A 105 7.16 -7.07 -8.46
C LEU A 105 5.88 -7.87 -8.22
N PRO A 106 4.96 -7.95 -9.20
CA PRO A 106 3.78 -8.78 -9.06
C PRO A 106 4.22 -10.23 -8.90
N GLN A 107 3.79 -10.86 -7.82
CA GLN A 107 4.09 -12.27 -7.53
C GLN A 107 2.94 -13.18 -7.93
N PHE A 108 1.73 -12.63 -7.99
CA PHE A 108 0.52 -13.39 -8.24
C PHE A 108 -0.29 -12.74 -9.36
N ARG A 109 -0.57 -13.50 -10.41
CA ARG A 109 -1.63 -13.18 -11.35
C ARG A 109 -2.89 -13.84 -10.88
N VAL A 110 -3.93 -13.05 -10.69
CA VAL A 110 -5.20 -13.46 -10.12
C VAL A 110 -6.27 -13.45 -11.20
N THR A 111 -7.05 -14.53 -11.27
CA THR A 111 -8.31 -14.58 -12.01
C THR A 111 -9.43 -14.82 -11.01
N ALA A 112 -10.47 -14.01 -11.06
CA ALA A 112 -11.61 -14.13 -10.15
C ALA A 112 -12.93 -13.86 -10.89
N GLN A 113 -13.97 -14.55 -10.47
CA GLN A 113 -15.34 -14.25 -10.87
C GLN A 113 -15.94 -13.26 -9.88
N ILE A 114 -16.48 -12.15 -10.39
CA ILE A 114 -16.96 -11.03 -9.57
C ILE A 114 -18.41 -10.69 -9.96
N ASP A 115 -19.24 -10.45 -8.94
CA ASP A 115 -20.61 -9.98 -9.13
C ASP A 115 -20.62 -8.62 -9.87
N PRO A 116 -21.44 -8.42 -10.91
CA PRO A 116 -21.55 -7.18 -11.67
C PRO A 116 -21.89 -5.95 -10.81
N ALA A 117 -22.46 -6.10 -9.63
CA ALA A 117 -22.69 -5.03 -8.68
C ALA A 117 -21.36 -4.33 -8.25
N PHE A 118 -20.24 -5.00 -8.35
CA PHE A 118 -18.91 -4.47 -8.02
C PHE A 118 -18.12 -3.97 -9.24
N LYS A 119 -18.75 -3.87 -10.41
CA LYS A 119 -18.09 -3.38 -11.65
C LYS A 119 -17.39 -2.04 -11.46
N TRP A 120 -18.04 -1.11 -10.76
CA TRP A 120 -17.51 0.22 -10.48
C TRP A 120 -16.15 0.15 -9.76
N ARG A 121 -16.02 -0.77 -8.83
CA ARG A 121 -14.81 -0.96 -8.03
C ARG A 121 -13.66 -1.52 -8.88
N LEU A 122 -13.95 -2.46 -9.79
CA LEU A 122 -12.92 -2.97 -10.72
C LEU A 122 -12.40 -1.88 -11.63
N VAL A 123 -13.29 -1.00 -12.13
CA VAL A 123 -12.91 0.15 -12.96
C VAL A 123 -12.01 1.12 -12.16
N GLU A 124 -12.36 1.41 -10.91
CA GLU A 124 -11.63 2.34 -10.05
C GLU A 124 -10.24 1.80 -9.65
N GLU A 125 -10.15 0.52 -9.26
CA GLU A 125 -8.92 -0.09 -8.73
C GLU A 125 -7.95 -0.56 -9.82
N PHE A 126 -8.47 -1.09 -10.95
CA PHE A 126 -7.66 -1.77 -11.97
C PHE A 126 -7.90 -1.27 -13.41
N GLY A 127 -8.90 -0.43 -13.61
CA GLY A 127 -9.28 0.06 -14.94
C GLY A 127 -10.26 -0.84 -15.69
N PRO A 128 -10.90 -0.33 -16.75
CA PRO A 128 -11.97 -1.01 -17.47
C PRO A 128 -11.52 -2.26 -18.23
N GLU A 129 -10.22 -2.38 -18.55
CA GLU A 129 -9.65 -3.50 -19.30
C GLU A 129 -9.32 -4.72 -18.42
N SER A 130 -9.50 -4.59 -17.09
CA SER A 130 -9.16 -5.64 -16.13
C SER A 130 -10.17 -6.78 -16.07
N PHE A 131 -11.32 -6.64 -16.71
CA PHE A 131 -12.41 -7.64 -16.68
C PHE A 131 -13.21 -7.67 -17.97
N HIS A 132 -13.95 -8.77 -18.16
CA HIS A 132 -14.96 -8.88 -19.22
C HIS A 132 -16.21 -9.61 -18.69
N ALA A 133 -17.36 -9.35 -19.33
CA ALA A 133 -18.60 -10.00 -18.98
C ALA A 133 -18.61 -11.46 -19.46
N MET A 134 -19.09 -12.34 -18.60
CA MET A 134 -19.33 -13.76 -18.91
C MET A 134 -20.78 -13.98 -19.38
N PRO A 135 -21.08 -15.13 -20.04
CA PRO A 135 -22.43 -15.45 -20.51
C PRO A 135 -23.49 -15.52 -19.40
N ASP A 136 -23.09 -15.84 -18.18
CA ASP A 136 -23.94 -15.90 -16.98
C ASP A 136 -24.18 -14.52 -16.34
N GLY A 137 -23.60 -13.45 -16.90
CA GLY A 137 -23.70 -12.09 -16.41
C GLY A 137 -22.66 -11.70 -15.36
N MET A 138 -21.87 -12.65 -14.86
CA MET A 138 -20.74 -12.37 -13.96
C MET A 138 -19.59 -11.70 -14.70
N LEU A 139 -18.66 -11.14 -13.96
CA LEU A 139 -17.45 -10.50 -14.50
C LEU A 139 -16.25 -11.42 -14.24
N LEU A 140 -15.50 -11.75 -15.30
CA LEU A 140 -14.20 -12.41 -15.17
C LEU A 140 -13.12 -11.36 -15.10
N PHE A 141 -12.52 -11.21 -13.91
CA PHE A 141 -11.44 -10.29 -13.61
C PHE A 141 -10.08 -10.96 -13.80
N SER A 142 -9.07 -10.18 -14.27
CA SER A 142 -7.68 -10.58 -14.26
C SER A 142 -6.80 -9.40 -13.83
N GLY A 143 -5.97 -9.61 -12.80
CA GLY A 143 -5.09 -8.57 -12.25
C GLY A 143 -3.84 -9.13 -11.60
N GLU A 144 -2.91 -8.24 -11.25
CA GLU A 144 -1.63 -8.59 -10.65
C GLU A 144 -1.55 -8.09 -9.21
N PHE A 145 -1.01 -8.91 -8.30
CA PHE A 145 -0.86 -8.63 -6.87
C PHE A 145 0.56 -8.90 -6.40
N VAL A 146 1.02 -8.12 -5.43
CA VAL A 146 2.39 -8.18 -4.90
C VAL A 146 2.62 -9.30 -3.89
N ASP A 147 1.57 -9.75 -3.20
CA ASP A 147 1.65 -10.81 -2.20
C ASP A 147 0.29 -11.51 -2.01
N LYS A 148 0.34 -12.70 -1.42
CA LYS A 148 -0.86 -13.51 -1.18
C LYS A 148 -1.84 -12.89 -0.18
N GLN A 149 -1.36 -12.14 0.80
CA GLN A 149 -2.22 -11.50 1.79
C GLN A 149 -3.09 -10.42 1.15
N SER A 150 -2.51 -9.66 0.21
CA SER A 150 -3.24 -8.68 -0.61
C SER A 150 -4.34 -9.35 -1.43
N VAL A 151 -4.06 -10.52 -2.04
CA VAL A 151 -5.08 -11.30 -2.80
C VAL A 151 -6.22 -11.75 -1.88
N VAL A 152 -5.89 -12.42 -0.77
CA VAL A 152 -6.90 -12.94 0.17
C VAL A 152 -7.76 -11.81 0.74
N GLY A 153 -7.13 -10.72 1.19
CA GLY A 153 -7.84 -9.56 1.72
C GLY A 153 -8.74 -8.88 0.69
N TRP A 154 -8.28 -8.77 -0.55
CA TRP A 154 -9.03 -8.17 -1.64
C TRP A 154 -10.26 -9.01 -2.00
N ILE A 155 -10.10 -10.30 -2.23
CA ILE A 155 -11.22 -11.22 -2.47
C ILE A 155 -12.23 -11.19 -1.31
N ALA A 156 -11.77 -11.29 -0.08
CA ALA A 156 -12.64 -11.25 1.10
C ALA A 156 -13.42 -9.95 1.24
N SER A 157 -12.90 -8.83 0.73
CA SER A 157 -13.55 -7.52 0.79
C SER A 157 -14.81 -7.39 -0.07
N PHE A 158 -15.07 -8.35 -0.98
CA PHE A 158 -16.30 -8.44 -1.75
C PHE A 158 -17.40 -9.24 -1.02
N GLY A 159 -17.09 -9.81 0.16
CA GLY A 159 -18.00 -10.71 0.85
C GLY A 159 -18.27 -11.95 -0.01
N GLY A 160 -19.57 -12.30 -0.22
CA GLY A 160 -19.95 -13.40 -1.13
C GLY A 160 -19.97 -13.05 -2.61
N GLY A 161 -19.63 -11.81 -3.00
CA GLY A 161 -19.69 -11.32 -4.38
C GLY A 161 -18.46 -11.58 -5.23
N ALA A 162 -17.48 -12.34 -4.72
CA ALA A 162 -16.29 -12.73 -5.48
C ALA A 162 -15.87 -14.17 -5.21
N GLU A 163 -15.45 -14.87 -6.26
CA GLU A 163 -14.80 -16.16 -6.19
C GLU A 163 -13.43 -16.12 -6.84
N LEU A 164 -12.39 -16.49 -6.09
CA LEU A 164 -11.05 -16.67 -6.62
C LEU A 164 -11.01 -17.95 -7.46
N LEU A 165 -10.66 -17.84 -8.74
CA LEU A 165 -10.48 -18.97 -9.64
C LEU A 165 -9.01 -19.40 -9.69
N GLU A 166 -8.12 -18.44 -9.93
CA GLU A 166 -6.66 -18.64 -10.02
C GLU A 166 -5.91 -17.58 -9.22
N PRO A 167 -4.81 -17.93 -8.56
CA PRO A 167 -4.22 -19.28 -8.50
C PRO A 167 -4.95 -20.18 -7.50
N ALA A 168 -5.10 -21.46 -7.87
CA ALA A 168 -5.90 -22.43 -7.11
C ALA A 168 -5.41 -22.65 -5.67
N GLU A 169 -4.11 -22.57 -5.43
CA GLU A 169 -3.51 -22.70 -4.09
C GLU A 169 -3.96 -21.62 -3.11
N LEU A 170 -4.33 -20.42 -3.58
CA LEU A 170 -4.85 -19.37 -2.72
C LEU A 170 -6.32 -19.51 -2.35
N ARG A 171 -7.07 -20.37 -3.01
CA ARG A 171 -8.47 -20.66 -2.64
C ARG A 171 -8.57 -21.22 -1.21
N GLN A 172 -7.63 -22.09 -0.83
CA GLN A 172 -7.58 -22.62 0.55
C GLN A 172 -7.24 -21.52 1.57
N GLU A 173 -6.39 -20.56 1.21
CA GLU A 173 -6.08 -19.41 2.08
C GLU A 173 -7.32 -18.52 2.30
N VAL A 174 -8.12 -18.29 1.23
CA VAL A 174 -9.38 -17.54 1.33
C VAL A 174 -10.38 -18.26 2.23
N LEU A 175 -10.53 -19.59 2.09
CA LEU A 175 -11.40 -20.40 2.95
C LEU A 175 -10.94 -20.32 4.42
N CYS A 176 -9.65 -20.52 4.67
CA CYS A 176 -9.08 -20.42 6.03
C CYS A 176 -9.30 -19.04 6.65
N PHE A 177 -9.20 -17.97 5.85
CA PHE A 177 -9.49 -16.60 6.30
C PHE A 177 -10.97 -16.44 6.70
N ALA A 178 -11.89 -16.91 5.87
CA ALA A 178 -13.33 -16.87 6.13
C ALA A 178 -13.70 -17.67 7.40
N ASP A 179 -13.14 -18.85 7.58
CA ASP A 179 -13.35 -19.68 8.76
C ASP A 179 -12.87 -19.00 10.05
N LYS A 180 -11.69 -18.36 10.02
CA LYS A 180 -11.18 -17.59 11.16
C LYS A 180 -12.09 -16.43 11.54
N ILE A 181 -12.68 -15.75 10.57
CA ILE A 181 -13.68 -14.71 10.82
C ILE A 181 -14.94 -15.35 11.43
N SER A 182 -15.49 -16.36 10.77
CA SER A 182 -16.69 -17.05 11.25
C SER A 182 -16.57 -17.52 12.70
N GLN A 183 -15.41 -18.10 13.06
CA GLN A 183 -15.16 -18.58 14.43
C GLN A 183 -15.19 -17.44 15.46
N LYS A 184 -14.72 -16.24 15.11
CA LYS A 184 -14.73 -15.08 16.02
C LYS A 184 -16.12 -14.52 16.29
N TYR A 185 -17.07 -14.74 15.37
CA TYR A 185 -18.42 -14.20 15.44
C TYR A 185 -19.49 -15.28 15.72
N ARG A 186 -19.12 -16.53 15.90
CA ARG A 186 -20.05 -17.54 16.40
C ARG A 186 -20.43 -17.18 17.85
N PRO A 187 -21.74 -17.18 18.19
CA PRO A 187 -22.13 -17.00 19.58
C PRO A 187 -21.47 -18.07 20.43
N PHE A 188 -20.98 -17.68 21.60
CA PHE A 188 -20.57 -18.66 22.61
C PHE A 188 -21.77 -19.57 22.86
N SER A 189 -21.63 -20.86 22.60
CA SER A 189 -22.63 -21.84 23.02
C SER A 189 -22.62 -21.79 24.54
N GLU A 190 -23.70 -21.29 25.15
CA GLU A 190 -23.93 -21.43 26.58
C GLU A 190 -23.97 -22.93 26.87
N THR A 191 -22.97 -23.40 27.60
CA THR A 191 -22.90 -24.75 28.16
C THR A 191 -23.65 -24.77 29.46
#